data_11bdf564234c8af5f6c26671cbab371b
#
_entry.id   11bdf564234c8af5f6c26671cbab371b
#
_cell.length_a   1.000
_cell.length_b   1.000
_cell.length_c   1.000
_cell.angle_alpha   90.00
_cell.angle_beta   90.00
_cell.angle_gamma   90.00
#
_symmetry.space_group_name_H-M   'P 1'
#
loop_
_entity.id
_entity.type
_entity.pdbx_description
1 polymer ?
#
loop_
_entity_poly.entity_id
_entity_poly.type
_entity_poly.pdbx_seq_one_letter_code
_entity_poly.pdbx_strand_id
1 'polypeptide(L)'
;MGGYARGKNALAISDRSGMRFPYSEMVREWNGSLVHYSEFEAKQPQLDPKPVGSDPQALWNPRPQRASTSVLILLDNNPFTSIKYGGTTYVNVYSEDHQRKAGDVVRFRGFPEVITAGTGGADAYNLQQFRQIQTFDNVSDLNNANGFTIALGQINSAGVVTGATTNDPLTDPINYFYITSTSTATQGDVQGGGAGCSAGPVTLKAL
;
A
#
# COMPACT_ATOMS: atom_id res chain seq x y z
N MET A 1 63.98 41.62 -12.50
CA MET A 1 63.47 40.69 -13.51
C MET A 1 62.54 39.72 -12.83
N GLY A 2 61.28 39.70 -13.21
CA GLY A 2 60.35 38.74 -12.66
C GLY A 2 60.72 37.32 -13.10
N GLY A 3 61.01 36.41 -12.13
CA GLY A 3 61.25 35.02 -12.44
C GLY A 3 59.96 34.34 -12.86
N TYR A 4 59.88 33.92 -14.12
CA TYR A 4 58.76 33.10 -14.59
C TYR A 4 58.86 31.69 -14.01
N ALA A 5 57.69 31.11 -13.66
CA ALA A 5 57.62 29.72 -13.31
C ALA A 5 58.18 28.84 -14.44
N ARG A 6 59.16 28.00 -14.12
CA ARG A 6 59.85 27.12 -15.08
C ARG A 6 59.74 25.69 -14.65
N GLY A 7 58.58 25.06 -14.87
CA GLY A 7 58.37 23.65 -14.66
C GLY A 7 58.96 23.13 -13.31
N LYS A 8 60.03 22.34 -13.36
CA LYS A 8 60.72 21.79 -12.19
C LYS A 8 61.18 22.79 -11.14
N ASN A 9 61.48 24.02 -11.56
CA ASN A 9 61.96 25.11 -10.67
C ASN A 9 60.85 26.13 -10.37
N ALA A 10 59.61 25.81 -10.60
CA ALA A 10 58.50 26.68 -10.27
C ALA A 10 58.43 26.88 -8.75
N LEU A 11 58.07 28.08 -8.34
CA LEU A 11 57.80 28.43 -6.96
C LEU A 11 56.30 28.57 -6.73
N ALA A 12 55.80 28.10 -5.60
CA ALA A 12 54.46 28.32 -5.14
C ALA A 12 54.45 29.02 -3.79
N ILE A 13 53.32 29.63 -3.46
CA ILE A 13 53.13 30.28 -2.15
C ILE A 13 52.34 29.30 -1.28
N SER A 14 52.83 29.06 -0.06
CA SER A 14 52.06 28.26 0.90
C SER A 14 50.84 29.03 1.40
N ASP A 15 49.71 28.38 1.41
CA ASP A 15 48.46 28.98 1.92
C ASP A 15 48.49 29.24 3.42
N ARG A 16 49.41 28.58 4.15
CA ARG A 16 49.52 28.70 5.61
C ARG A 16 50.45 29.87 6.02
N SER A 17 51.68 29.90 5.50
CA SER A 17 52.67 30.91 5.88
C SER A 17 52.74 32.09 4.93
N GLY A 18 52.23 31.98 3.70
CA GLY A 18 52.40 32.97 2.66
C GLY A 18 53.83 33.03 2.08
N MET A 19 54.71 32.11 2.50
CA MET A 19 56.07 32.03 2.01
C MET A 19 56.17 31.30 0.68
N ARG A 20 57.26 31.60 -0.06
CA ARG A 20 57.52 30.94 -1.38
C ARG A 20 58.39 29.72 -1.17
N PHE A 21 57.92 28.60 -1.66
CA PHE A 21 58.59 27.30 -1.63
C PHE A 21 58.67 26.70 -3.04
N PRO A 22 59.61 25.76 -3.32
CA PRO A 22 59.59 24.99 -4.55
C PRO A 22 58.25 24.25 -4.71
N TYR A 23 57.65 24.35 -5.87
CA TYR A 23 56.34 23.68 -6.14
C TYR A 23 56.41 22.17 -5.94
N SER A 24 57.59 21.55 -6.19
CA SER A 24 57.82 20.12 -5.98
C SER A 24 57.73 19.67 -4.53
N GLU A 25 57.85 20.60 -3.58
CA GLU A 25 57.80 20.35 -2.14
C GLU A 25 56.44 20.72 -1.52
N MET A 26 55.50 21.12 -2.34
CA MET A 26 54.15 21.48 -1.90
C MET A 26 53.25 20.26 -1.85
N VAL A 27 52.48 20.15 -0.76
CA VAL A 27 51.54 19.06 -0.47
C VAL A 27 50.15 19.64 -0.22
N ARG A 28 49.14 18.95 -0.68
CA ARG A 28 47.75 19.37 -0.41
C ARG A 28 47.26 18.75 0.89
N GLU A 29 46.78 19.59 1.80
CA GLU A 29 46.17 19.16 3.04
C GLU A 29 44.71 18.64 2.85
N TRP A 30 44.19 18.04 3.89
CA TRP A 30 42.80 17.49 3.93
C TRP A 30 41.72 18.55 3.71
N ASN A 31 41.99 19.81 4.05
CA ASN A 31 41.10 20.96 3.85
C ASN A 31 41.19 21.57 2.44
N GLY A 32 42.11 21.05 1.60
CA GLY A 32 42.34 21.49 0.25
C GLY A 32 43.44 22.57 0.12
N SER A 33 44.00 23.08 1.21
CA SER A 33 45.09 24.06 1.20
C SER A 33 46.38 23.47 0.63
N LEU A 34 47.12 24.27 -0.14
CA LEU A 34 48.42 23.88 -0.66
C LEU A 34 49.51 24.45 0.19
N VAL A 35 50.25 23.59 0.92
CA VAL A 35 51.25 23.96 1.91
C VAL A 35 52.56 23.26 1.62
N HIS A 36 53.66 23.83 2.16
CA HIS A 36 54.95 23.14 2.13
C HIS A 36 54.94 21.90 3.06
N TYR A 37 55.67 20.86 2.71
CA TYR A 37 55.69 19.59 3.51
C TYR A 37 56.08 19.79 4.96
N SER A 38 56.89 20.82 5.32
CA SER A 38 57.25 21.17 6.72
C SER A 38 56.09 21.77 7.51
N GLU A 39 55.13 22.30 6.82
CA GLU A 39 53.92 22.93 7.40
C GLU A 39 52.69 21.99 7.33
N PHE A 40 52.86 20.79 6.74
CA PHE A 40 51.78 19.84 6.55
C PHE A 40 51.23 19.34 7.89
N GLU A 41 49.93 19.41 8.03
CA GLU A 41 49.21 18.92 9.17
C GLU A 41 48.21 17.83 8.75
N ALA A 42 48.34 16.67 9.37
CA ALA A 42 47.43 15.58 9.12
C ALA A 42 46.02 15.88 9.67
N LYS A 43 45.02 15.36 9.05
CA LYS A 43 43.63 15.49 9.52
C LYS A 43 43.51 14.91 10.93
N GLN A 44 42.92 15.66 11.82
CA GLN A 44 42.64 15.21 13.18
C GLN A 44 41.64 14.05 13.12
N PRO A 45 41.89 12.92 13.82
CA PRO A 45 41.00 11.77 13.85
C PRO A 45 39.60 12.07 14.36
N GLN A 46 39.42 13.14 15.11
CA GLN A 46 38.11 13.58 15.59
C GLN A 46 37.21 14.15 14.48
N LEU A 47 37.82 14.60 13.40
CA LEU A 47 37.10 15.13 12.24
C LEU A 47 36.64 14.03 11.28
N ASP A 48 37.12 12.81 11.47
CA ASP A 48 36.61 11.68 10.72
C ASP A 48 35.30 11.21 11.35
N PRO A 49 34.25 10.98 10.53
CA PRO A 49 33.02 10.43 11.04
C PRO A 49 33.34 9.08 11.71
N LYS A 50 32.89 8.92 12.95
CA LYS A 50 33.03 7.63 13.64
C LYS A 50 32.42 6.55 12.76
N PRO A 51 33.10 5.41 12.55
CA PRO A 51 32.47 4.29 11.87
C PRO A 51 31.25 3.88 12.67
N VAL A 52 30.09 4.18 12.14
CA VAL A 52 28.83 3.69 12.69
C VAL A 52 28.79 2.23 12.34
N GLY A 53 28.87 1.35 13.35
CA GLY A 53 28.61 -0.07 13.14
C GLY A 53 27.27 -0.22 12.44
N SER A 54 27.19 -1.06 11.42
CA SER A 54 25.92 -1.33 10.76
C SER A 54 24.95 -1.86 11.82
N ASP A 55 23.88 -1.12 12.06
CA ASP A 55 22.78 -1.62 12.86
C ASP A 55 22.13 -2.78 12.08
N PRO A 56 22.19 -4.02 12.60
CA PRO A 56 21.60 -5.16 11.90
C PRO A 56 20.06 -5.06 11.77
N GLN A 57 19.46 -4.14 12.53
CA GLN A 57 18.03 -3.83 12.44
C GLN A 57 17.73 -2.66 11.50
N ALA A 58 18.74 -1.91 11.09
CA ALA A 58 18.57 -0.81 10.16
C ALA A 58 18.56 -1.34 8.72
N LEU A 59 17.49 -1.07 8.02
CA LEU A 59 17.40 -1.36 6.60
C LEU A 59 18.11 -0.25 5.81
N TRP A 60 19.03 -0.63 4.92
CA TRP A 60 19.75 0.31 4.06
C TRP A 60 18.82 1.18 3.20
N ASN A 61 17.77 0.57 2.67
CA ASN A 61 16.74 1.23 1.90
C ASN A 61 15.36 0.71 2.32
N PRO A 62 14.82 1.17 3.43
CA PRO A 62 13.51 0.72 3.86
C PRO A 62 12.46 1.13 2.82
N ARG A 63 11.83 0.13 2.24
CA ARG A 63 10.64 0.30 1.39
C ARG A 63 9.48 -0.42 2.08
N PRO A 64 8.91 0.16 3.13
CA PRO A 64 7.77 -0.44 3.78
C PRO A 64 6.66 -0.60 2.74
N GLN A 65 6.04 -1.76 2.75
CA GLN A 65 4.82 -1.96 1.99
C GLN A 65 3.83 -0.88 2.43
N ARG A 66 3.38 -0.08 1.50
CA ARG A 66 2.29 0.85 1.79
C ARG A 66 1.11 -0.02 2.19
N ALA A 67 0.58 0.20 3.37
CA ALA A 67 -0.75 -0.29 3.69
C ALA A 67 -1.73 0.41 2.73
N SER A 68 -1.89 -0.16 1.56
CA SER A 68 -2.97 0.23 0.67
C SER A 68 -4.24 -0.31 1.32
N THR A 69 -5.04 0.56 1.90
CA THR A 69 -6.43 0.23 2.11
C THR A 69 -6.97 -0.13 0.73
N SER A 70 -7.37 -1.39 0.54
CA SER A 70 -7.92 -1.83 -0.74
C SER A 70 -9.13 -0.97 -1.04
N VAL A 71 -9.01 -0.15 -2.08
CA VAL A 71 -10.04 0.83 -2.40
C VAL A 71 -11.29 0.12 -2.89
N LEU A 72 -11.13 -0.86 -3.74
CA LEU A 72 -12.22 -1.65 -4.32
C LEU A 72 -11.64 -2.94 -4.88
N ILE A 73 -12.16 -4.10 -4.50
CA ILE A 73 -11.79 -5.39 -5.05
C ILE A 73 -12.92 -5.87 -5.94
N LEU A 74 -12.60 -6.22 -7.17
CA LEU A 74 -13.54 -6.92 -8.05
C LEU A 74 -13.68 -8.35 -7.54
N LEU A 75 -14.92 -8.80 -7.39
CA LEU A 75 -15.27 -10.15 -6.98
C LEU A 75 -15.46 -11.04 -8.20
N ASP A 76 -15.34 -12.33 -8.01
CA ASP A 76 -15.62 -13.33 -9.02
C ASP A 76 -17.09 -13.33 -9.46
N ASN A 77 -17.42 -14.16 -10.44
CA ASN A 77 -18.79 -14.33 -10.88
C ASN A 77 -19.59 -15.09 -9.82
N ASN A 78 -20.75 -14.56 -9.44
CA ASN A 78 -21.61 -15.08 -8.38
C ASN A 78 -20.88 -15.29 -7.04
N PRO A 79 -20.26 -14.25 -6.45
CA PRO A 79 -19.39 -14.39 -5.31
C PRO A 79 -20.14 -14.59 -3.99
N PHE A 80 -21.46 -14.45 -4.00
CA PHE A 80 -22.30 -14.51 -2.82
C PHE A 80 -23.00 -15.87 -2.72
N THR A 81 -23.05 -16.42 -1.51
CA THR A 81 -23.83 -17.63 -1.21
C THR A 81 -24.72 -17.37 -0.01
N SER A 82 -26.03 -17.48 -0.18
CA SER A 82 -26.97 -17.33 0.93
C SER A 82 -26.95 -18.53 1.84
N ILE A 83 -26.99 -18.30 3.15
CA ILE A 83 -27.08 -19.34 4.19
C ILE A 83 -28.21 -18.98 5.14
N LYS A 84 -29.13 -19.92 5.35
CA LYS A 84 -30.25 -19.74 6.26
C LYS A 84 -30.05 -20.58 7.52
N TYR A 85 -29.90 -19.90 8.64
CA TYR A 85 -29.74 -20.58 9.95
C TYR A 85 -30.44 -19.82 11.07
N GLY A 86 -31.21 -20.52 11.88
CA GLY A 86 -31.86 -19.97 13.09
C GLY A 86 -32.80 -18.78 12.84
N GLY A 87 -33.38 -18.69 11.64
CA GLY A 87 -34.20 -17.53 11.21
C GLY A 87 -33.42 -16.33 10.71
N THR A 88 -32.10 -16.37 10.74
CA THR A 88 -31.20 -15.34 10.23
C THR A 88 -30.62 -15.78 8.91
N THR A 89 -30.46 -14.82 7.99
CA THR A 89 -29.77 -15.01 6.73
C THR A 89 -28.36 -14.50 6.83
N TYR A 90 -27.42 -15.34 6.52
CA TYR A 90 -26.02 -14.99 6.34
C TYR A 90 -25.68 -15.06 4.86
N VAL A 91 -24.71 -14.28 4.44
CA VAL A 91 -24.20 -14.35 3.07
C VAL A 91 -22.69 -14.53 3.15
N ASN A 92 -22.23 -15.69 2.69
CA ASN A 92 -20.81 -15.95 2.49
C ASN A 92 -20.36 -15.25 1.23
N VAL A 93 -19.20 -14.63 1.29
CA VAL A 93 -18.62 -13.88 0.18
C VAL A 93 -17.25 -14.46 -0.14
N TYR A 94 -17.07 -14.88 -1.37
CA TYR A 94 -15.76 -15.26 -1.89
C TYR A 94 -15.02 -14.05 -2.43
N SER A 95 -13.81 -13.85 -1.98
CA SER A 95 -12.92 -12.79 -2.44
C SER A 95 -11.49 -13.24 -2.19
N GLU A 96 -10.79 -13.65 -3.25
CA GLU A 96 -9.41 -14.14 -3.18
C GLU A 96 -8.49 -13.12 -2.50
N ASP A 97 -7.70 -13.58 -1.52
CA ASP A 97 -6.72 -12.78 -0.77
C ASP A 97 -7.24 -11.38 -0.35
N HIS A 98 -8.41 -11.34 0.25
CA HIS A 98 -9.12 -10.08 0.52
C HIS A 98 -8.45 -9.19 1.58
N GLN A 99 -7.48 -9.68 2.35
CA GLN A 99 -6.71 -8.97 3.38
C GLN A 99 -7.55 -8.16 4.40
N ARG A 100 -8.83 -8.48 4.52
CA ARG A 100 -9.76 -7.82 5.44
C ARG A 100 -9.70 -8.46 6.82
N LYS A 101 -10.12 -7.70 7.83
CA LYS A 101 -10.16 -8.13 9.21
C LYS A 101 -11.60 -8.26 9.69
N ALA A 102 -11.83 -9.13 10.66
CA ALA A 102 -13.13 -9.20 11.32
C ALA A 102 -13.48 -7.84 11.94
N GLY A 103 -14.70 -7.38 11.72
CA GLY A 103 -15.16 -6.07 12.15
C GLY A 103 -15.00 -4.95 11.12
N ASP A 104 -14.30 -5.17 10.01
CA ASP A 104 -14.26 -4.19 8.92
C ASP A 104 -15.66 -3.97 8.35
N VAL A 105 -15.93 -2.74 7.90
CA VAL A 105 -17.18 -2.42 7.22
C VAL A 105 -16.96 -2.38 5.72
N VAL A 106 -17.68 -3.25 5.00
CA VAL A 106 -17.57 -3.43 3.56
C VAL A 106 -18.88 -3.08 2.88
N ARG A 107 -18.79 -2.28 1.85
CA ARG A 107 -19.90 -1.99 0.95
C ARG A 107 -19.73 -2.74 -0.36
N PHE A 108 -20.77 -3.43 -0.77
CA PHE A 108 -20.82 -4.09 -2.08
C PHE A 108 -21.41 -3.15 -3.14
N ARG A 109 -20.90 -3.29 -4.34
CA ARG A 109 -21.35 -2.53 -5.52
C ARG A 109 -21.38 -3.48 -6.71
N GLY A 110 -22.35 -3.29 -7.58
CA GLY A 110 -22.40 -4.00 -8.84
C GLY A 110 -21.44 -3.40 -9.87
N PHE A 111 -21.60 -3.77 -11.12
CA PHE A 111 -20.79 -3.29 -12.23
C PHE A 111 -20.86 -1.76 -12.36
N PRO A 112 -19.73 -1.05 -12.54
CA PRO A 112 -19.76 0.39 -12.77
C PRO A 112 -20.50 0.68 -14.09
N GLU A 113 -21.48 1.56 -14.00
CA GLU A 113 -22.23 2.05 -15.16
C GLU A 113 -21.71 3.44 -15.53
N VAL A 114 -21.22 3.56 -16.76
CA VAL A 114 -20.90 4.90 -17.30
C VAL A 114 -22.22 5.53 -17.68
N ILE A 115 -22.65 6.52 -16.93
CA ILE A 115 -23.79 7.33 -17.33
C ILE A 115 -23.31 8.23 -18.47
N THR A 116 -23.69 7.87 -19.69
CA THR A 116 -23.56 8.78 -20.81
C THR A 116 -24.51 9.93 -20.56
N ALA A 117 -23.99 11.16 -20.47
CA ALA A 117 -24.78 12.35 -20.24
C ALA A 117 -25.92 12.46 -21.25
N GLY A 118 -27.09 12.04 -20.85
CA GLY A 118 -28.34 12.34 -21.55
C GLY A 118 -28.87 13.63 -20.96
N THR A 119 -28.83 14.68 -21.79
CA THR A 119 -29.65 15.90 -21.70
C THR A 119 -29.96 16.43 -20.29
N GLY A 120 -29.01 17.11 -19.65
CA GLY A 120 -29.37 17.86 -18.46
C GLY A 120 -28.24 18.16 -17.50
N GLY A 121 -27.42 19.16 -17.80
CA GLY A 121 -26.66 19.88 -16.78
C GLY A 121 -25.22 19.40 -16.57
N ALA A 122 -24.38 20.35 -16.22
CA ALA A 122 -22.93 20.31 -16.11
C ALA A 122 -22.33 19.33 -15.10
N ASP A 123 -23.11 18.54 -14.39
CA ASP A 123 -22.67 17.69 -13.29
C ASP A 123 -22.51 16.21 -13.65
N ALA A 124 -22.71 15.86 -14.92
CA ALA A 124 -22.75 14.47 -15.39
C ALA A 124 -21.39 13.79 -15.51
N TYR A 125 -20.29 14.49 -15.30
CA TYR A 125 -18.95 13.94 -15.55
C TYR A 125 -18.33 13.16 -14.41
N ASN A 126 -18.92 13.13 -13.22
CA ASN A 126 -18.26 12.59 -12.03
C ASN A 126 -19.02 11.53 -11.24
N LEU A 127 -20.17 11.08 -11.69
CA LEU A 127 -20.92 10.06 -10.96
C LEU A 127 -20.82 8.72 -11.68
N GLN A 128 -19.79 7.94 -11.38
CA GLN A 128 -19.82 6.51 -11.62
C GLN A 128 -20.93 5.92 -10.75
N GLN A 129 -22.08 5.70 -11.33
CA GLN A 129 -23.11 4.92 -10.67
C GLN A 129 -22.78 3.43 -10.86
N PHE A 130 -23.00 2.69 -9.81
CA PHE A 130 -22.87 1.24 -9.85
C PHE A 130 -24.26 0.64 -10.01
N ARG A 131 -24.37 -0.35 -10.90
CA ARG A 131 -25.58 -1.17 -10.99
C ARG A 131 -25.84 -1.83 -9.66
N GLN A 132 -27.11 -2.06 -9.35
CA GLN A 132 -27.47 -2.82 -8.18
C GLN A 132 -27.08 -4.29 -8.37
N ILE A 133 -26.57 -4.91 -7.32
CA ILE A 133 -26.34 -6.35 -7.28
C ILE A 133 -27.67 -7.06 -7.45
N GLN A 134 -27.69 -8.06 -8.28
CA GLN A 134 -28.91 -8.84 -8.55
C GLN A 134 -29.40 -9.54 -7.28
N THR A 135 -30.68 -9.46 -7.03
CA THR A 135 -31.32 -10.20 -5.95
C THR A 135 -31.26 -11.70 -6.25
N PHE A 136 -30.85 -12.48 -5.29
CA PHE A 136 -30.83 -13.94 -5.34
C PHE A 136 -31.38 -14.49 -4.03
N ASP A 137 -32.07 -15.62 -4.06
CA ASP A 137 -32.67 -16.25 -2.88
C ASP A 137 -33.42 -15.27 -1.95
N ASN A 138 -34.06 -14.26 -2.51
CA ASN A 138 -34.73 -13.16 -1.81
C ASN A 138 -33.78 -12.24 -0.99
N VAL A 139 -32.47 -12.35 -1.15
CA VAL A 139 -31.49 -11.43 -0.56
C VAL A 139 -31.40 -10.19 -1.45
N SER A 140 -31.89 -9.06 -0.95
CA SER A 140 -31.97 -7.79 -1.72
C SER A 140 -31.19 -6.64 -1.10
N ASP A 141 -30.70 -6.81 0.12
CA ASP A 141 -30.09 -5.75 0.93
C ASP A 141 -28.59 -5.54 0.66
N LEU A 142 -27.96 -6.34 -0.20
CA LEU A 142 -26.52 -6.24 -0.53
C LEU A 142 -26.13 -4.87 -1.08
N ASN A 143 -27.09 -4.11 -1.60
CA ASN A 143 -26.88 -2.75 -2.10
C ASN A 143 -26.88 -1.67 -1.01
N ASN A 144 -26.80 -2.08 0.27
CA ASN A 144 -26.82 -1.16 1.39
C ASN A 144 -25.68 -0.14 1.32
N ALA A 145 -26.05 1.16 1.34
CA ALA A 145 -25.11 2.27 1.26
C ALA A 145 -24.18 2.34 2.49
N ASN A 146 -24.66 1.89 3.64
CA ASN A 146 -23.89 1.91 4.90
C ASN A 146 -22.91 0.74 5.02
N GLY A 147 -22.97 -0.22 4.08
CA GLY A 147 -22.14 -1.41 4.09
C GLY A 147 -22.55 -2.42 5.18
N PHE A 148 -21.72 -3.44 5.33
CA PHE A 148 -21.90 -4.54 6.28
C PHE A 148 -20.64 -4.74 7.09
N THR A 149 -20.81 -5.03 8.37
CA THR A 149 -19.70 -5.51 9.20
C THR A 149 -19.43 -6.97 8.84
N ILE A 150 -18.19 -7.30 8.57
CA ILE A 150 -17.79 -8.63 8.14
C ILE A 150 -17.28 -9.48 9.30
N ALA A 151 -17.47 -10.78 9.19
CA ALA A 151 -16.81 -11.79 9.98
C ALA A 151 -16.03 -12.72 9.06
N LEU A 152 -14.88 -13.23 9.52
CA LEU A 152 -13.99 -14.05 8.69
C LEU A 152 -14.46 -15.51 8.64
N GLY A 153 -14.18 -16.18 7.52
CA GLY A 153 -14.53 -17.56 7.26
C GLY A 153 -15.87 -17.72 6.56
N GLN A 154 -16.37 -18.94 6.54
CA GLN A 154 -17.69 -19.30 6.01
C GLN A 154 -18.61 -19.81 7.11
N ILE A 155 -19.87 -19.49 7.03
CA ILE A 155 -20.89 -20.11 7.85
C ILE A 155 -21.62 -21.17 7.03
N ASN A 156 -21.89 -22.34 7.61
CA ASN A 156 -22.64 -23.38 6.95
C ASN A 156 -24.13 -23.39 7.38
N SER A 157 -24.96 -24.22 6.76
CA SER A 157 -26.39 -24.34 7.04
C SER A 157 -26.69 -24.85 8.45
N ALA A 158 -25.69 -25.42 9.13
CA ALA A 158 -25.77 -25.80 10.54
C ALA A 158 -25.39 -24.67 11.51
N GLY A 159 -25.08 -23.49 11.00
CA GLY A 159 -24.66 -22.32 11.78
C GLY A 159 -23.23 -22.41 12.33
N VAL A 160 -22.43 -23.35 11.82
CA VAL A 160 -21.03 -23.50 12.23
C VAL A 160 -20.16 -22.67 11.34
N VAL A 161 -19.32 -21.83 11.94
CA VAL A 161 -18.29 -21.09 11.21
C VAL A 161 -17.12 -22.04 10.92
N THR A 162 -16.86 -22.27 9.65
CA THR A 162 -15.75 -23.08 9.17
C THR A 162 -14.66 -22.15 8.61
N GLY A 163 -13.39 -22.56 8.75
CA GLY A 163 -12.28 -21.86 8.16
C GLY A 163 -11.64 -20.75 8.99
N ALA A 164 -12.05 -20.55 10.23
CA ALA A 164 -11.41 -19.52 11.07
C ALA A 164 -9.93 -19.84 11.40
N THR A 165 -9.47 -21.07 11.19
CA THR A 165 -8.15 -21.54 11.64
C THR A 165 -7.44 -22.53 10.71
N THR A 166 -7.98 -22.87 9.55
CA THR A 166 -7.41 -23.90 8.66
C THR A 166 -6.92 -23.33 7.35
N ASN A 167 -5.77 -23.82 6.88
CA ASN A 167 -5.23 -23.52 5.54
C ASN A 167 -5.99 -24.28 4.43
N ASP A 168 -7.28 -24.48 4.58
CA ASP A 168 -8.09 -25.08 3.54
C ASP A 168 -8.56 -24.00 2.58
N PRO A 169 -8.14 -24.02 1.31
CA PRO A 169 -8.49 -22.98 0.34
C PRO A 169 -10.00 -22.84 0.10
N LEU A 170 -10.79 -23.84 0.47
CA LEU A 170 -12.24 -23.81 0.37
C LEU A 170 -12.93 -23.11 1.55
N THR A 171 -12.25 -23.00 2.68
CA THR A 171 -12.82 -22.46 3.93
C THR A 171 -11.91 -21.41 4.58
N ASP A 172 -10.82 -21.06 3.92
CA ASP A 172 -9.79 -20.16 4.42
C ASP A 172 -10.34 -18.75 4.67
N PRO A 173 -10.11 -18.17 5.87
CA PRO A 173 -10.49 -16.79 6.17
C PRO A 173 -9.76 -15.75 5.33
N ILE A 174 -8.73 -16.14 4.58
CA ILE A 174 -8.05 -15.29 3.61
C ILE A 174 -8.92 -15.06 2.39
N ASN A 175 -9.72 -16.05 1.98
CA ASN A 175 -10.52 -16.04 0.77
C ASN A 175 -12.03 -15.88 1.02
N TYR A 176 -12.46 -16.04 2.27
CA TYR A 176 -13.87 -15.98 2.61
C TYR A 176 -14.15 -15.11 3.82
N PHE A 177 -15.21 -14.37 3.71
CA PHE A 177 -15.84 -13.70 4.84
C PHE A 177 -17.35 -13.78 4.72
N TYR A 178 -18.08 -13.58 5.79
CA TYR A 178 -19.53 -13.57 5.76
C TYR A 178 -20.10 -12.30 6.40
N ILE A 179 -21.32 -12.00 6.03
CA ILE A 179 -22.11 -10.91 6.54
C ILE A 179 -23.47 -11.42 7.02
N THR A 180 -24.12 -10.66 7.87
CA THR A 180 -25.51 -10.89 8.25
C THR A 180 -26.41 -10.00 7.38
N SER A 181 -27.35 -10.62 6.67
CA SER A 181 -28.36 -9.93 5.87
C SER A 181 -29.61 -9.64 6.72
N THR A 182 -30.25 -8.52 6.44
CA THR A 182 -31.57 -8.20 6.99
C THR A 182 -32.72 -8.82 6.18
N SER A 183 -32.41 -9.27 4.96
CA SER A 183 -33.35 -10.00 4.10
C SER A 183 -33.48 -11.44 4.57
N THR A 184 -34.63 -12.06 4.32
CA THR A 184 -34.84 -13.46 4.67
C THR A 184 -34.68 -14.33 3.43
N ALA A 185 -33.65 -15.17 3.43
CA ALA A 185 -33.43 -16.15 2.36
C ALA A 185 -34.58 -17.13 2.27
N THR A 186 -34.95 -17.49 1.05
CA THR A 186 -36.04 -18.44 0.80
C THR A 186 -35.57 -19.87 1.04
N GLN A 187 -34.49 -20.27 0.40
CA GLN A 187 -33.99 -21.65 0.44
C GLN A 187 -32.71 -21.78 1.26
N GLY A 188 -31.73 -20.92 1.05
CA GLY A 188 -30.36 -21.08 1.52
C GLY A 188 -29.52 -21.89 0.53
N ASP A 189 -28.19 -21.80 0.68
CA ASP A 189 -27.19 -22.44 -0.19
C ASP A 189 -27.34 -22.07 -1.69
N VAL A 190 -27.83 -20.86 -1.96
CA VAL A 190 -27.99 -20.32 -3.33
C VAL A 190 -26.87 -19.33 -3.62
N GLN A 191 -26.18 -19.56 -4.72
CA GLN A 191 -25.17 -18.61 -5.23
C GLN A 191 -25.83 -17.52 -6.08
N GLY A 192 -25.26 -16.29 -6.00
CA GLY A 192 -25.80 -15.17 -6.76
C GLY A 192 -24.92 -13.93 -6.75
N GLY A 193 -25.50 -12.84 -7.25
CA GLY A 193 -24.85 -11.56 -7.39
C GLY A 193 -24.48 -11.20 -8.81
N GLY A 194 -24.23 -12.20 -9.65
CA GLY A 194 -23.83 -12.01 -11.05
C GLY A 194 -22.37 -11.60 -11.23
N ALA A 195 -22.03 -11.24 -12.44
CA ALA A 195 -20.69 -10.78 -12.80
C ALA A 195 -20.49 -9.29 -12.48
N GLY A 196 -19.25 -8.92 -12.18
CA GLY A 196 -18.87 -7.53 -12.00
C GLY A 196 -19.25 -6.91 -10.66
N CYS A 197 -19.48 -7.74 -9.65
CA CYS A 197 -19.61 -7.27 -8.27
C CYS A 197 -18.26 -6.83 -7.70
N SER A 198 -18.28 -5.87 -6.80
CA SER A 198 -17.09 -5.39 -6.13
C SER A 198 -17.35 -5.14 -4.65
N ALA A 199 -16.31 -5.29 -3.86
CA ALA A 199 -16.32 -5.06 -2.42
C ALA A 199 -15.28 -4.00 -2.05
N GLY A 200 -15.65 -3.01 -1.27
CA GLY A 200 -14.75 -1.91 -0.91
C GLY A 200 -15.22 -1.12 0.30
N PRO A 201 -14.55 -0.03 0.62
CA PRO A 201 -14.94 0.84 1.71
C PRO A 201 -16.30 1.50 1.45
N VAL A 202 -16.95 1.93 2.51
CA VAL A 202 -18.27 2.61 2.42
C VAL A 202 -18.15 3.87 1.59
N THR A 203 -17.14 4.69 1.87
CA THR A 203 -16.86 5.92 1.13
C THR A 203 -15.65 5.70 0.20
N LEU A 204 -15.81 5.93 -1.08
CA LEU A 204 -14.72 6.01 -2.02
C LEU A 204 -14.18 7.45 -1.94
N LYS A 205 -12.91 7.61 -1.58
CA LYS A 205 -12.25 8.90 -1.73
C LYS A 205 -11.87 9.06 -3.20
N ALA A 206 -12.24 10.19 -3.79
CA ALA A 206 -11.67 10.59 -5.06
C ALA A 206 -10.15 10.75 -4.90
N LEU A 207 -9.40 10.18 -5.84
CA LEU A 207 -7.95 10.33 -5.93
C LEU A 207 -7.60 11.72 -6.46
#